data_698c0807c4d6de0d1ad3bc19044ea208
#
_entry.id   698c0807c4d6de0d1ad3bc19044ea208
#
_cell.length_a   1.000
_cell.length_b   1.000
_cell.length_c   1.000
_cell.angle_alpha   90.00
_cell.angle_beta   90.00
_cell.angle_gamma   90.00
#
_symmetry.space_group_name_H-M   'P 1'
#
loop_
_entity.id
_entity.type
_entity.pdbx_description
1 polymer ?
#
loop_
_entity_poly.entity_id
_entity_poly.type
_entity_poly.pdbx_seq_one_letter_code
_entity_poly.pdbx_strand_id
1 'polypeptide(L)'
;MAFALRPEDFYHTGIIVPDLDAAMGRLSTLAGYQWITPLTYTLPFRTANGTRELTSTFVYSIQSPHVELIKEVPDSPWTAAPGNSVHHLGYFTDNLADTARMLEANGFTFEATADVSPPDLALFAYYIDAFGTRIEIVDRAIFPDFPAFLRSAAAPIQS
;
A
#
# COMPACT_ATOMS: atom_id res chain seq x y z
N MET A 1 -11.69 17.42 18.36
CA MET A 1 -10.65 16.38 18.45
C MET A 1 -10.33 15.91 17.04
N ALA A 2 -9.08 15.94 16.66
CA ALA A 2 -8.65 15.43 15.37
C ALA A 2 -8.38 13.92 15.46
N PHE A 3 -8.75 13.20 14.42
CA PHE A 3 -8.45 11.76 14.29
C PHE A 3 -7.21 11.57 13.42
N ALA A 4 -6.37 10.59 13.76
CA ALA A 4 -5.22 10.23 12.92
C ALA A 4 -5.67 9.70 11.55
N LEU A 5 -6.72 8.89 11.56
CA LEU A 5 -7.31 8.27 10.38
C LEU A 5 -8.82 8.52 10.38
N ARG A 6 -9.40 8.63 9.19
CA ARG A 6 -10.85 8.76 9.02
C ARG A 6 -11.33 7.60 8.14
N PRO A 7 -12.51 7.02 8.43
CA PRO A 7 -13.05 5.92 7.62
C PRO A 7 -13.16 6.23 6.13
N GLU A 8 -13.50 7.48 5.78
CA GLU A 8 -13.63 7.93 4.38
C GLU A 8 -12.30 8.00 3.63
N ASP A 9 -11.17 8.00 4.33
CA ASP A 9 -9.83 7.99 3.73
C ASP A 9 -9.29 6.58 3.50
N PHE A 10 -9.96 5.55 4.02
CA PHE A 10 -9.61 4.16 3.74
C PHE A 10 -9.91 3.86 2.27
N TYR A 11 -8.88 3.43 1.51
CA TYR A 11 -9.08 3.23 0.08
C TYR A 11 -8.60 1.90 -0.47
N HIS A 12 -7.83 1.11 0.28
CA HIS A 12 -7.47 -0.24 -0.15
C HIS A 12 -7.03 -1.15 0.99
N THR A 13 -7.16 -2.46 0.74
CA THR A 13 -6.52 -3.52 1.53
C THR A 13 -5.37 -4.07 0.71
N GLY A 14 -4.16 -4.07 1.28
CA GLY A 14 -2.96 -4.59 0.65
C GLY A 14 -2.76 -6.07 0.95
N ILE A 15 -2.48 -6.85 -0.09
CA ILE A 15 -2.25 -8.30 -0.01
C ILE A 15 -0.92 -8.62 -0.69
N ILE A 16 -0.04 -9.34 -0.01
CA ILE A 16 1.23 -9.80 -0.58
C ILE A 16 1.01 -11.17 -1.23
N VAL A 17 1.43 -11.30 -2.47
CA VAL A 17 1.25 -12.53 -3.26
C VAL A 17 2.57 -12.97 -3.90
N PRO A 18 2.85 -14.28 -3.98
CA PRO A 18 4.07 -14.76 -4.62
C PRO A 18 4.04 -14.65 -6.14
N ASP A 19 2.85 -14.73 -6.73
CA ASP A 19 2.62 -14.66 -8.18
C ASP A 19 1.47 -13.71 -8.46
N LEU A 20 1.79 -12.55 -9.02
CA LEU A 20 0.83 -11.48 -9.25
C LEU A 20 -0.24 -11.87 -10.27
N ASP A 21 0.16 -12.47 -11.40
CA ASP A 21 -0.77 -12.86 -12.45
C ASP A 21 -1.74 -13.94 -11.96
N ALA A 22 -1.24 -14.93 -11.24
CA ALA A 22 -2.08 -16.00 -10.68
C ALA A 22 -3.09 -15.45 -9.66
N ALA A 23 -2.69 -14.50 -8.81
CA ALA A 23 -3.56 -13.88 -7.83
C ALA A 23 -4.64 -13.00 -8.50
N MET A 24 -4.26 -12.21 -9.50
CA MET A 24 -5.18 -11.41 -10.29
C MET A 24 -6.24 -12.32 -10.96
N GLY A 25 -5.79 -13.38 -11.64
CA GLY A 25 -6.69 -14.32 -12.32
C GLY A 25 -7.65 -15.01 -11.36
N ARG A 26 -7.17 -15.40 -10.18
CA ARG A 26 -8.02 -16.04 -9.16
C ARG A 26 -9.13 -15.12 -8.68
N LEU A 27 -8.81 -13.89 -8.34
CA LEU A 27 -9.80 -12.93 -7.86
C LEU A 27 -10.73 -12.45 -8.97
N SER A 28 -10.25 -12.37 -10.21
CA SER A 28 -11.12 -12.11 -11.37
C SER A 28 -12.15 -13.23 -11.55
N THR A 29 -11.73 -14.48 -11.42
CA THR A 29 -12.62 -15.64 -11.54
C THR A 29 -13.63 -15.72 -10.39
N LEU A 30 -13.18 -15.48 -9.15
CA LEU A 30 -14.02 -15.64 -7.96
C LEU A 30 -14.97 -14.47 -7.73
N ALA A 31 -14.54 -13.25 -8.04
CA ALA A 31 -15.27 -12.04 -7.66
C ALA A 31 -15.48 -11.03 -8.80
N GLY A 32 -15.01 -11.33 -10.00
CA GLY A 32 -15.16 -10.43 -11.14
C GLY A 32 -14.28 -9.19 -11.09
N TYR A 33 -13.23 -9.16 -10.27
CA TYR A 33 -12.32 -8.02 -10.22
C TYR A 33 -11.61 -7.80 -11.56
N GLN A 34 -11.55 -6.55 -11.96
CA GLN A 34 -10.70 -6.06 -13.06
C GLN A 34 -9.55 -5.24 -12.45
N TRP A 35 -8.44 -5.14 -13.16
CA TRP A 35 -7.19 -4.61 -12.62
C TRP A 35 -6.63 -3.50 -13.48
N ILE A 36 -5.85 -2.63 -12.87
CA ILE A 36 -4.98 -1.73 -13.62
C ILE A 36 -3.85 -2.53 -14.28
N THR A 37 -3.19 -1.93 -15.27
CA THR A 37 -1.91 -2.47 -15.76
C THR A 37 -0.90 -2.46 -14.62
N PRO A 38 -0.15 -3.56 -14.38
CA PRO A 38 0.82 -3.60 -13.30
C PRO A 38 1.80 -2.45 -13.33
N LEU A 39 2.06 -1.87 -12.16
CA LEU A 39 3.02 -0.80 -11.96
C LEU A 39 4.27 -1.35 -11.29
N THR A 40 5.44 -0.94 -11.77
CA THR A 40 6.73 -1.32 -11.20
C THR A 40 7.53 -0.05 -10.93
N TYR A 41 7.97 0.12 -9.68
CA TYR A 41 8.80 1.23 -9.26
C TYR A 41 10.04 0.73 -8.52
N THR A 42 11.17 1.36 -8.80
CA THR A 42 12.41 1.18 -8.06
C THR A 42 12.72 2.48 -7.34
N LEU A 43 12.73 2.45 -6.02
CA LEU A 43 12.94 3.61 -5.17
C LEU A 43 13.84 3.26 -3.98
N PRO A 44 14.55 4.24 -3.42
CA PRO A 44 15.16 4.04 -2.11
C PRO A 44 14.08 3.95 -1.04
N PHE A 45 14.22 2.98 -0.13
CA PHE A 45 13.32 2.79 1.01
C PHE A 45 14.13 2.81 2.30
N ARG A 46 13.61 3.54 3.28
CA ARG A 46 14.15 3.58 4.64
C ARG A 46 13.30 2.72 5.56
N THR A 47 13.99 1.87 6.33
CA THR A 47 13.41 1.07 7.41
C THR A 47 14.21 1.31 8.69
N ALA A 48 13.82 0.64 9.79
CA ALA A 48 14.61 0.68 11.03
C ALA A 48 16.05 0.17 10.85
N ASN A 49 16.30 -0.63 9.80
CA ASN A 49 17.61 -1.24 9.51
C ASN A 49 18.45 -0.44 8.49
N GLY A 50 18.00 0.74 8.11
CA GLY A 50 18.71 1.60 7.15
C GLY A 50 17.97 1.77 5.82
N THR A 51 18.66 2.37 4.85
CA THR A 51 18.10 2.67 3.53
C THR A 51 18.68 1.72 2.49
N ARG A 52 17.83 1.21 1.60
CA ARG A 52 18.26 0.47 0.41
C ARG A 52 17.27 0.65 -0.74
N GLU A 53 17.75 0.44 -1.94
CA GLU A 53 16.92 0.46 -3.13
C GLU A 53 16.11 -0.83 -3.24
N LEU A 54 14.79 -0.70 -3.46
CA LEU A 54 13.86 -1.82 -3.63
C LEU A 54 12.99 -1.59 -4.85
N THR A 55 12.67 -2.69 -5.52
CA THR A 55 11.72 -2.70 -6.65
C THR A 55 10.44 -3.37 -6.20
N SER A 56 9.31 -2.66 -6.33
CA SER A 56 7.98 -3.22 -6.08
C SER A 56 7.15 -3.28 -7.35
N THR A 57 6.34 -4.33 -7.47
CA THR A 57 5.36 -4.50 -8.56
C THR A 57 4.01 -4.77 -7.94
N PHE A 58 3.01 -4.02 -8.35
CA PHE A 58 1.68 -4.09 -7.75
C PHE A 58 0.58 -3.70 -8.73
N VAL A 59 -0.65 -4.04 -8.36
CA VAL A 59 -1.88 -3.64 -9.07
C VAL A 59 -2.93 -3.19 -8.07
N TYR A 60 -3.87 -2.38 -8.54
CA TYR A 60 -5.13 -2.09 -7.84
C TYR A 60 -6.30 -2.69 -8.59
N SER A 61 -7.30 -3.15 -7.85
CA SER A 61 -8.60 -3.50 -8.44
C SER A 61 -9.33 -2.24 -8.91
N ILE A 62 -10.04 -2.34 -10.03
CA ILE A 62 -10.87 -1.24 -10.55
C ILE A 62 -12.11 -1.07 -9.68
N GLN A 63 -12.72 -2.18 -9.25
CA GLN A 63 -13.91 -2.16 -8.41
C GLN A 63 -13.57 -2.01 -6.93
N SER A 64 -14.47 -1.33 -6.20
CA SER A 64 -14.41 -1.28 -4.74
C SER A 64 -15.24 -2.44 -4.14
N PRO A 65 -14.91 -2.89 -2.92
CA PRO A 65 -13.77 -2.48 -2.08
C PRO A 65 -12.44 -2.78 -2.75
N HIS A 66 -11.59 -1.74 -2.85
CA HIS A 66 -10.34 -1.87 -3.58
C HIS A 66 -9.34 -2.80 -2.88
N VAL A 67 -8.72 -3.64 -3.69
CA VAL A 67 -7.62 -4.53 -3.29
C VAL A 67 -6.36 -4.10 -4.02
N GLU A 68 -5.27 -3.96 -3.28
CA GLU A 68 -3.94 -3.84 -3.86
C GLU A 68 -3.24 -5.20 -3.72
N LEU A 69 -2.81 -5.78 -4.83
CA LEU A 69 -1.96 -6.96 -4.83
C LEU A 69 -0.52 -6.53 -5.07
N ILE A 70 0.38 -6.92 -4.18
CA ILE A 70 1.80 -6.60 -4.26
C ILE A 70 2.57 -7.90 -4.38
N LYS A 71 3.42 -7.99 -5.40
CA LYS A 71 4.33 -9.13 -5.55
C LYS A 71 5.30 -9.17 -4.37
N GLU A 72 5.44 -10.32 -3.74
CA GLU A 72 6.39 -10.51 -2.65
C GLU A 72 7.82 -10.19 -3.09
N VAL A 73 8.53 -9.44 -2.25
CA VAL A 73 9.94 -9.11 -2.42
C VAL A 73 10.67 -9.61 -1.17
N PRO A 74 11.49 -10.67 -1.28
CA PRO A 74 12.21 -11.20 -0.12
C PRO A 74 13.06 -10.14 0.59
N ASP A 75 13.16 -10.25 1.91
CA ASP A 75 13.94 -9.35 2.76
C ASP A 75 13.53 -7.86 2.64
N SER A 76 12.24 -7.62 2.43
CA SER A 76 11.67 -6.28 2.26
C SER A 76 10.42 -6.12 3.12
N PRO A 77 9.87 -4.90 3.21
CA PRO A 77 8.56 -4.68 3.83
C PRO A 77 7.42 -5.48 3.18
N TRP A 78 7.56 -5.86 1.90
CA TRP A 78 6.56 -6.63 1.16
C TRP A 78 6.80 -8.13 1.29
N THR A 79 6.70 -8.63 2.52
CA THR A 79 6.82 -10.05 2.85
C THR A 79 5.58 -10.48 3.63
N ALA A 80 4.97 -11.58 3.20
CA ALA A 80 3.79 -12.13 3.86
C ALA A 80 4.18 -12.83 5.17
N ALA A 81 3.35 -12.67 6.19
CA ALA A 81 3.45 -13.52 7.38
C ALA A 81 3.01 -14.95 7.03
N PRO A 82 3.58 -15.99 7.69
CA PRO A 82 3.18 -17.35 7.43
C PRO A 82 1.67 -17.56 7.58
N GLY A 83 1.03 -18.07 6.52
CA GLY A 83 -0.41 -18.35 6.52
C GLY A 83 -1.31 -17.09 6.46
N ASN A 84 -0.75 -15.91 6.29
CA ASN A 84 -1.52 -14.67 6.21
C ASN A 84 -0.94 -13.74 5.14
N SER A 85 -1.63 -13.62 4.01
CA SER A 85 -1.23 -12.74 2.92
C SER A 85 -1.72 -11.29 3.08
N VAL A 86 -2.71 -11.02 3.95
CA VAL A 86 -3.17 -9.66 4.22
C VAL A 86 -2.06 -8.90 4.92
N HIS A 87 -1.66 -7.77 4.36
CA HIS A 87 -0.47 -7.04 4.78
C HIS A 87 -0.80 -5.73 5.46
N HIS A 88 -1.65 -4.90 4.86
CA HIS A 88 -1.95 -3.58 5.40
C HIS A 88 -3.32 -3.06 5.00
N LEU A 89 -3.75 -2.03 5.73
CA LEU A 89 -4.91 -1.20 5.41
C LEU A 89 -4.39 0.16 4.96
N GLY A 90 -4.77 0.60 3.77
CA GLY A 90 -4.29 1.84 3.17
C GLY A 90 -5.24 3.00 3.37
N TYR A 91 -4.72 4.11 3.92
CA TYR A 91 -5.45 5.35 4.18
C TYR A 91 -4.76 6.53 3.53
N PHE A 92 -5.51 7.39 2.87
CA PHE A 92 -4.99 8.69 2.46
C PHE A 92 -4.79 9.62 3.65
N THR A 93 -3.79 10.49 3.52
CA THR A 93 -3.58 11.60 4.46
C THR A 93 -3.16 12.86 3.71
N ASP A 94 -3.51 14.00 4.27
CA ASP A 94 -3.07 15.31 3.75
C ASP A 94 -1.73 15.76 4.35
N ASN A 95 -1.28 15.07 5.42
CA ASN A 95 0.00 15.37 6.08
C ASN A 95 0.58 14.11 6.71
N LEU A 96 1.56 13.51 6.03
CA LEU A 96 2.21 12.28 6.49
C LEU A 96 2.82 12.43 7.89
N ALA A 97 3.54 13.53 8.15
CA ALA A 97 4.24 13.73 9.41
C ALA A 97 3.26 13.87 10.60
N ASP A 98 2.18 14.60 10.42
CA ASP A 98 1.17 14.78 11.49
C ASP A 98 0.46 13.46 11.79
N THR A 99 0.03 12.73 10.75
CA THR A 99 -0.62 11.44 10.92
C THR A 99 0.32 10.42 11.56
N ALA A 100 1.58 10.40 11.15
CA ALA A 100 2.60 9.52 11.75
C ALA A 100 2.75 9.77 13.25
N ARG A 101 2.87 11.05 13.66
CA ARG A 101 2.96 11.39 15.09
C ARG A 101 1.74 10.90 15.89
N MET A 102 0.55 11.00 15.31
CA MET A 102 -0.68 10.52 15.95
C MET A 102 -0.71 8.99 16.03
N LEU A 103 -0.24 8.28 15.01
CA LEU A 103 -0.10 6.83 15.05
C LEU A 103 0.89 6.40 16.13
N GLU A 104 2.05 7.05 16.20
CA GLU A 104 3.07 6.76 17.22
C GLU A 104 2.54 7.02 18.64
N ALA A 105 1.80 8.10 18.84
CA ALA A 105 1.15 8.40 20.12
C ALA A 105 0.09 7.35 20.52
N ASN A 106 -0.38 6.56 19.57
CA ASN A 106 -1.37 5.49 19.78
C ASN A 106 -0.77 4.08 19.69
N GLY A 107 0.53 3.93 19.85
CA GLY A 107 1.19 2.64 20.00
C GLY A 107 1.65 1.99 18.69
N PHE A 108 1.63 2.72 17.58
CA PHE A 108 2.17 2.24 16.31
C PHE A 108 3.66 2.57 16.22
N THR A 109 4.40 1.70 15.57
CA THR A 109 5.85 1.84 15.34
C THR A 109 6.10 1.95 13.83
N PHE A 110 7.01 2.85 13.47
CA PHE A 110 7.46 3.01 12.08
C PHE A 110 8.12 1.73 11.54
N GLU A 111 7.77 1.33 10.33
CA GLU A 111 8.41 0.22 9.61
C GLU A 111 9.18 0.67 8.38
N ALA A 112 8.55 1.47 7.49
CA ALA A 112 9.18 1.85 6.23
C ALA A 112 8.54 3.09 5.62
N THR A 113 9.32 3.81 4.81
CA THR A 113 8.87 4.90 3.93
C THR A 113 9.74 4.94 2.68
N ALA A 114 9.25 5.54 1.60
CA ALA A 114 10.10 5.92 0.48
C ALA A 114 11.10 6.99 0.95
N ASP A 115 12.40 6.80 0.67
CA ASP A 115 13.45 7.67 1.17
C ASP A 115 13.92 8.66 0.10
N VAL A 116 12.95 9.37 -0.48
CA VAL A 116 13.18 10.34 -1.57
C VAL A 116 13.32 11.78 -1.08
N SER A 117 13.01 12.04 0.18
CA SER A 117 13.15 13.38 0.82
C SER A 117 13.63 13.25 2.27
N PRO A 118 14.77 12.56 2.54
CA PRO A 118 15.24 12.35 3.91
C PRO A 118 15.53 13.69 4.61
N PRO A 119 15.29 13.80 5.94
CA PRO A 119 14.79 12.74 6.83
C PRO A 119 13.26 12.58 6.87
N ASP A 120 12.52 13.33 6.04
CA ASP A 120 11.07 13.35 6.06
C ASP A 120 10.47 12.05 5.50
N LEU A 121 9.24 11.74 5.93
CA LEU A 121 8.41 10.75 5.26
C LEU A 121 8.01 11.27 3.88
N ALA A 122 7.96 10.38 2.90
CA ALA A 122 7.58 10.76 1.54
C ALA A 122 6.74 9.67 0.88
N LEU A 123 5.77 10.07 0.08
CA LEU A 123 4.86 9.24 -0.71
C LEU A 123 3.95 8.38 0.16
N PHE A 124 4.50 7.48 0.96
CA PHE A 124 3.75 6.61 1.87
C PHE A 124 4.64 6.13 3.00
N ALA A 125 4.02 5.64 4.07
CA ALA A 125 4.74 5.01 5.18
C ALA A 125 3.91 3.88 5.79
N TYR A 126 4.60 2.83 6.25
CA TYR A 126 4.01 1.73 7.00
C TYR A 126 4.28 1.89 8.48
N TYR A 127 3.22 1.71 9.27
CA TYR A 127 3.24 1.68 10.73
C TYR A 127 2.55 0.42 11.21
N ILE A 128 3.06 -0.20 12.26
CA ILE A 128 2.49 -1.43 12.82
C ILE A 128 2.33 -1.31 14.33
N ASP A 129 1.24 -1.87 14.87
CA ASP A 129 1.01 -1.93 16.32
C ASP A 129 1.49 -3.26 16.92
N ALA A 130 1.36 -3.39 18.25
CA ALA A 130 1.79 -4.59 18.98
C ALA A 130 0.97 -5.85 18.62
N PHE A 131 -0.19 -5.70 18.00
CA PHE A 131 -1.08 -6.81 17.61
C PHE A 131 -0.89 -7.25 16.17
N GLY A 132 -0.03 -6.57 15.42
CA GLY A 132 0.23 -6.87 14.02
C GLY A 132 -0.69 -6.14 13.03
N THR A 133 -1.48 -5.17 13.48
CA THR A 133 -2.25 -4.30 12.58
C THR A 133 -1.30 -3.33 11.90
N ARG A 134 -1.17 -3.45 10.59
CA ARG A 134 -0.32 -2.58 9.78
C ARG A 134 -1.17 -1.58 9.01
N ILE A 135 -0.84 -0.30 9.18
CA ILE A 135 -1.46 0.81 8.46
C ILE A 135 -0.44 1.36 7.46
N GLU A 136 -0.87 1.54 6.22
CA GLU A 136 -0.18 2.37 5.25
C GLU A 136 -0.86 3.73 5.20
N ILE A 137 -0.10 4.79 5.45
CA ILE A 137 -0.55 6.15 5.20
C ILE A 137 0.05 6.63 3.89
N VAL A 138 -0.79 7.17 3.01
CA VAL A 138 -0.42 7.55 1.65
C VAL A 138 -0.72 9.03 1.46
N ASP A 139 0.26 9.77 0.95
CA ASP A 139 0.08 11.17 0.60
C ASP A 139 -1.01 11.29 -0.48
N ARG A 140 -2.11 11.95 -0.16
CA ARG A 140 -3.23 12.15 -1.09
C ARG A 140 -2.81 12.83 -2.39
N ALA A 141 -1.74 13.62 -2.36
CA ALA A 141 -1.24 14.28 -3.56
C ALA A 141 -0.75 13.32 -4.65
N ILE A 142 -0.46 12.04 -4.29
CA ILE A 142 -0.07 11.00 -5.28
C ILE A 142 -1.27 10.65 -6.18
N PHE A 143 -2.47 10.59 -5.59
CA PHE A 143 -3.71 10.28 -6.30
C PHE A 143 -4.74 11.37 -6.02
N PRO A 144 -4.62 12.55 -6.65
CA PRO A 144 -5.59 13.64 -6.42
C PRO A 144 -7.03 13.23 -6.75
N ASP A 145 -7.19 12.28 -7.70
CA ASP A 145 -8.47 11.66 -8.05
C ASP A 145 -8.21 10.18 -8.31
N PHE A 146 -8.34 9.35 -7.27
CA PHE A 146 -8.07 7.92 -7.35
C PHE A 146 -9.00 7.19 -8.33
N PRO A 147 -10.31 7.44 -8.38
CA PRO A 147 -11.17 6.85 -9.41
C PRO A 147 -10.74 7.19 -10.84
N ALA A 148 -10.33 8.43 -11.10
CA ALA A 148 -9.83 8.82 -12.42
C ALA A 148 -8.51 8.10 -12.77
N PHE A 149 -7.61 7.97 -11.79
CA PHE A 149 -6.38 7.19 -11.96
C PHE A 149 -6.70 5.75 -12.35
N LEU A 150 -7.62 5.08 -11.64
CA LEU A 150 -8.00 3.70 -11.95
C LEU A 150 -8.54 3.56 -13.36
N ARG A 151 -9.39 4.48 -13.80
CA ARG A 151 -9.95 4.46 -15.17
C ARG A 151 -8.86 4.62 -16.23
N SER A 152 -7.91 5.51 -16.01
CA SER A 152 -6.81 5.77 -16.95
C SER A 152 -5.79 4.63 -17.00
N ALA A 153 -5.60 3.92 -15.90
CA ALA A 153 -4.63 2.83 -15.76
C ALA A 153 -5.22 1.44 -16.02
N ALA A 154 -6.52 1.34 -16.26
CA ALA A 154 -7.21 0.07 -16.47
C ALA A 154 -6.54 -0.78 -17.56
N ALA A 155 -6.28 -2.04 -17.24
CA ALA A 155 -5.76 -2.99 -18.22
C ALA A 155 -6.84 -3.30 -19.28
N PRO A 156 -6.45 -3.58 -20.54
CA PRO A 156 -7.42 -4.03 -21.55
C PRO A 156 -8.14 -5.29 -21.08
N ILE A 157 -9.46 -5.34 -21.32
CA ILE A 157 -10.25 -6.55 -21.08
C ILE A 157 -9.79 -7.57 -22.12
N GLN A 158 -9.29 -8.71 -21.65
CA GLN A 158 -8.99 -9.83 -22.54
C GLN A 158 -10.32 -10.44 -22.98
N SER A 159 -10.57 -10.39 -24.28
CA SER A 159 -11.74 -11.02 -24.92
C SER A 159 -11.59 -12.52 -24.98
#